data_328c5578e747e74bebf1360020d9da3d
#
_entry.id   328c5578e747e74bebf1360020d9da3d
#
_cell.length_a   1.000
_cell.length_b   1.000
_cell.length_c   1.000
_cell.angle_alpha   90.00
_cell.angle_beta   90.00
_cell.angle_gamma   90.00
#
_symmetry.space_group_name_H-M   'P 1'
#
loop_
_entity.id
_entity.type
_entity.pdbx_description
1 polymer ?
#
loop_
_entity_poly.entity_id
_entity_poly.type
_entity_poly.pdbx_seq_one_letter_code
_entity_poly.pdbx_strand_id
1 'polypeptide(L)'
;MKREDADKLLHEKVEQGEKVSPILPDGIKNYLIDIDGTITEDVPNEEPERMATCEPYLDALATCNKWFDEGHMICFFTSRTEDHRAVTQDWLTKHGFKYHSLLMGKPRGGNYHWIDNHLVKATRYKGKFTDLVDKKVTIQVFDDGPNSK
;
A
#
# COMPACT_ATOMS: atom_id res chain seq x y z
N MET A 1 2.79 -8.54 -10.87
CA MET A 1 2.73 -9.80 -10.08
C MET A 1 1.35 -10.43 -10.25
N LYS A 2 1.30 -11.72 -10.47
CA LYS A 2 0.04 -12.43 -10.56
C LYS A 2 -0.59 -12.56 -9.16
N ARG A 3 -1.93 -12.60 -9.11
CA ARG A 3 -2.66 -12.71 -7.85
C ARG A 3 -2.25 -13.96 -7.04
N GLU A 4 -2.02 -15.08 -7.72
CA GLU A 4 -1.57 -16.33 -7.09
C GLU A 4 -0.23 -16.18 -6.39
N ASP A 5 0.70 -15.43 -7.00
CA ASP A 5 2.01 -15.17 -6.41
C ASP A 5 1.91 -14.18 -5.24
N ALA A 6 1.00 -13.21 -5.35
CA ALA A 6 0.73 -12.27 -4.25
C ALA A 6 0.14 -12.98 -3.03
N ASP A 7 -0.77 -13.93 -3.23
CA ASP A 7 -1.36 -14.70 -2.15
C ASP A 7 -0.31 -15.53 -1.39
N LYS A 8 0.69 -16.03 -2.09
CA LYS A 8 1.81 -16.77 -1.46
C LYS A 8 2.63 -15.91 -0.52
N LEU A 9 2.68 -14.59 -0.74
CA LEU A 9 3.41 -13.68 0.12
C LEU A 9 2.75 -13.45 1.49
N LEU A 10 1.49 -13.83 1.63
CA LEU A 10 0.75 -13.70 2.88
C LEU A 10 0.99 -14.87 3.84
N HIS A 11 1.65 -15.93 3.38
CA HIS A 11 1.82 -17.15 4.15
C HIS A 11 3.29 -17.48 4.35
N GLU A 12 3.60 -17.92 5.56
CA GLU A 12 4.92 -18.41 5.92
C GLU A 12 4.99 -19.93 5.71
N LYS A 13 6.19 -20.42 5.48
CA LYS A 13 6.47 -21.85 5.38
C LYS A 13 7.42 -22.28 6.48
N VAL A 14 7.37 -23.54 6.83
CA VAL A 14 8.40 -24.19 7.62
C VAL A 14 9.13 -25.18 6.72
N GLU A 15 10.39 -24.93 6.47
CA GLU A 15 11.26 -25.81 5.68
C GLU A 15 12.43 -26.27 6.54
N GLN A 16 12.63 -27.60 6.61
CA GLN A 16 13.70 -28.20 7.40
C GLN A 16 13.72 -27.73 8.87
N GLY A 17 12.53 -27.54 9.47
CA GLY A 17 12.39 -27.08 10.84
C GLY A 17 12.57 -25.59 11.06
N GLU A 18 12.84 -24.82 10.02
CA GLU A 18 12.99 -23.37 10.10
C GLU A 18 11.84 -22.63 9.43
N LYS A 19 11.44 -21.51 10.03
CA LYS A 19 10.44 -20.62 9.47
C LYS A 19 11.02 -19.84 8.29
N VAL A 20 10.38 -19.93 7.15
CA VAL A 20 10.75 -19.20 5.94
C VAL A 20 9.66 -18.21 5.62
N SER A 21 9.99 -16.92 5.69
CA SER A 21 9.09 -15.83 5.25
C SER A 21 9.37 -15.52 3.78
N PRO A 22 8.32 -15.28 2.97
CA PRO A 22 8.51 -14.91 1.58
C PRO A 22 9.19 -13.55 1.46
N ILE A 23 10.10 -13.43 0.51
CA ILE A 23 10.82 -12.17 0.20
C ILE A 23 10.58 -11.87 -1.27
N LEU A 24 10.30 -10.62 -1.57
CA LEU A 24 10.12 -10.19 -2.96
C LEU A 24 11.44 -10.29 -3.73
N PRO A 25 11.39 -10.63 -5.04
CA PRO A 25 12.56 -10.54 -5.89
C PRO A 25 13.14 -9.14 -5.94
N ASP A 26 14.43 -9.04 -6.23
CA ASP A 26 15.11 -7.75 -6.41
C ASP A 26 14.38 -6.89 -7.44
N GLY A 27 14.23 -5.61 -7.14
CA GLY A 27 13.57 -4.65 -8.01
C GLY A 27 12.04 -4.64 -7.92
N ILE A 28 11.43 -5.60 -7.27
CA ILE A 28 9.98 -5.62 -7.03
C ILE A 28 9.69 -4.97 -5.68
N LYS A 29 8.75 -4.02 -5.68
CA LYS A 29 8.39 -3.25 -4.49
C LYS A 29 7.00 -3.62 -4.00
N ASN A 30 6.82 -3.55 -2.68
CA ASN A 30 5.50 -3.50 -2.05
C ASN A 30 5.07 -2.05 -1.96
N TYR A 31 4.12 -1.63 -2.78
CA TYR A 31 3.53 -0.31 -2.64
C TYR A 31 2.33 -0.36 -1.72
N LEU A 32 2.39 0.42 -0.64
CA LEU A 32 1.25 0.66 0.24
C LEU A 32 0.77 2.09 -0.04
N ILE A 33 -0.41 2.22 -0.62
CA ILE A 33 -0.88 3.47 -1.20
C ILE A 33 -2.17 3.90 -0.50
N ASP A 34 -2.15 5.11 0.05
CA ASP A 34 -3.34 5.73 0.64
C ASP A 34 -4.41 5.99 -0.42
N ILE A 35 -5.66 6.10 0.01
CA ILE A 35 -6.80 6.37 -0.89
C ILE A 35 -7.23 7.83 -0.79
N ASP A 36 -7.88 8.22 0.31
CA ASP A 36 -8.45 9.55 0.47
C ASP A 36 -7.35 10.62 0.53
N GLY A 37 -7.45 11.62 -0.34
CA GLY A 37 -6.46 12.67 -0.46
C GLY A 37 -5.19 12.27 -1.22
N THR A 38 -5.14 11.06 -1.80
CA THR A 38 -3.96 10.54 -2.50
C THR A 38 -4.29 10.05 -3.91
N ILE A 39 -5.24 9.12 -4.05
CA ILE A 39 -5.68 8.66 -5.38
C ILE A 39 -7.02 9.25 -5.79
N THR A 40 -7.69 9.91 -4.88
CA THR A 40 -8.94 10.65 -5.07
C THR A 40 -9.02 11.78 -4.05
N GLU A 41 -10.06 12.60 -4.09
CA GLU A 41 -10.31 13.62 -3.07
C GLU A 41 -10.46 13.01 -1.68
N ASP A 42 -10.25 13.81 -0.65
CA ASP A 42 -10.42 13.35 0.74
C ASP A 42 -11.90 13.28 1.08
N VAL A 43 -12.42 12.05 1.16
CA VAL A 43 -13.84 11.79 1.45
C VAL A 43 -14.01 11.37 2.90
N PRO A 44 -14.80 12.11 3.71
CA PRO A 44 -15.05 11.72 5.09
C PRO A 44 -15.84 10.41 5.20
N ASN A 45 -15.60 9.65 6.25
CA ASN A 45 -16.34 8.40 6.51
C ASN A 45 -17.84 8.60 6.69
N GLU A 46 -18.27 9.81 7.06
CA GLU A 46 -19.69 10.18 7.23
C GLU A 46 -20.42 10.37 5.90
N GLU A 47 -19.71 10.36 4.79
CA GLU A 47 -20.27 10.58 3.44
C GLU A 47 -19.99 9.40 2.51
N PRO A 48 -20.51 8.20 2.83
CA PRO A 48 -20.22 7.00 2.03
C PRO A 48 -20.73 7.08 0.59
N GLU A 49 -21.76 7.87 0.32
CA GLU A 49 -22.26 8.11 -1.03
C GLU A 49 -21.22 8.81 -1.90
N ARG A 50 -20.39 9.68 -1.32
CA ARG A 50 -19.28 10.31 -2.05
C ARG A 50 -18.15 9.33 -2.33
N MET A 51 -17.98 8.32 -1.48
CA MET A 51 -17.01 7.24 -1.73
C MET A 51 -17.34 6.48 -3.01
N ALA A 52 -18.64 6.35 -3.32
CA ALA A 52 -19.08 5.65 -4.54
C ALA A 52 -18.98 6.50 -5.79
N THR A 53 -19.06 7.82 -5.67
CA THR A 53 -19.23 8.73 -6.80
C THR A 53 -18.04 9.63 -7.11
N CYS A 54 -17.09 9.76 -6.19
CA CYS A 54 -15.90 10.60 -6.43
C CYS A 54 -15.06 10.08 -7.60
N GLU A 55 -14.36 11.00 -8.26
CA GLU A 55 -13.50 10.65 -9.39
C GLU A 55 -12.06 10.38 -8.93
N PRO A 56 -11.38 9.41 -9.55
CA PRO A 56 -9.96 9.20 -9.28
C PRO A 56 -9.12 10.33 -9.89
N TYR A 57 -7.99 10.61 -9.30
CA TYR A 57 -6.97 11.40 -9.97
C TYR A 57 -6.38 10.59 -11.11
N LEU A 58 -6.38 11.14 -12.32
CA LEU A 58 -6.00 10.38 -13.52
C LEU A 58 -4.53 9.96 -13.52
N ASP A 59 -3.65 10.80 -12.97
CA ASP A 59 -2.24 10.46 -12.83
C ASP A 59 -2.03 9.32 -11.82
N ALA A 60 -2.82 9.28 -10.76
CA ALA A 60 -2.80 8.19 -9.78
C ALA A 60 -3.21 6.87 -10.42
N LEU A 61 -4.30 6.87 -11.16
CA LEU A 61 -4.78 5.69 -11.87
C LEU A 61 -3.72 5.16 -12.84
N ALA A 62 -3.18 6.04 -13.67
CA ALA A 62 -2.17 5.67 -14.66
C ALA A 62 -0.91 5.12 -14.00
N THR A 63 -0.42 5.78 -12.94
CA THR A 63 0.82 5.40 -12.28
C THR A 63 0.68 4.10 -11.49
N CYS A 64 -0.40 3.94 -10.72
CA CYS A 64 -0.63 2.70 -9.97
C CYS A 64 -0.75 1.50 -10.91
N ASN A 65 -1.47 1.65 -12.02
CA ASN A 65 -1.62 0.58 -13.00
C ASN A 65 -0.30 0.27 -13.74
N LYS A 66 0.50 1.29 -14.01
CA LYS A 66 1.84 1.10 -14.57
C LYS A 66 2.71 0.26 -13.63
N TRP A 67 2.73 0.58 -12.35
CA TRP A 67 3.48 -0.20 -11.37
C TRP A 67 2.98 -1.64 -11.27
N PHE A 68 1.66 -1.84 -11.32
CA PHE A 68 1.08 -3.18 -11.36
C PHE A 68 1.58 -3.96 -12.58
N ASP A 69 1.52 -3.34 -13.77
CA ASP A 69 1.95 -3.96 -15.03
C ASP A 69 3.46 -4.25 -15.07
N GLU A 70 4.24 -3.45 -14.36
CA GLU A 70 5.70 -3.66 -14.19
C GLU A 70 6.03 -4.81 -13.21
N GLY A 71 5.02 -5.39 -12.57
CA GLY A 71 5.20 -6.53 -11.68
C GLY A 71 5.29 -6.20 -10.19
N HIS A 72 5.10 -4.93 -9.81
CA HIS A 72 5.11 -4.54 -8.40
C HIS A 72 3.85 -4.99 -7.67
N MET A 73 3.97 -5.17 -6.37
CA MET A 73 2.85 -5.45 -5.48
C MET A 73 2.11 -4.15 -5.18
N ILE A 74 0.80 -4.12 -5.43
CA ILE A 74 -0.03 -2.94 -5.15
C ILE A 74 -1.01 -3.27 -4.03
N CYS A 75 -0.88 -2.56 -2.91
CA CYS A 75 -1.79 -2.64 -1.78
C CYS A 75 -2.34 -1.25 -1.48
N PHE A 76 -3.64 -1.09 -1.49
CA PHE A 76 -4.25 0.14 -0.98
C PHE A 76 -4.40 0.03 0.53
N PHE A 77 -3.89 1.01 1.24
CA PHE A 77 -3.86 1.06 2.69
C PHE A 77 -4.59 2.32 3.17
N THR A 78 -5.80 2.15 3.70
CA THR A 78 -6.71 3.25 3.96
C THR A 78 -7.19 3.28 5.41
N SER A 79 -7.45 4.49 5.91
CA SER A 79 -8.07 4.69 7.22
C SER A 79 -9.59 4.45 7.21
N ARG A 80 -10.19 4.21 6.04
CA ARG A 80 -11.59 3.78 5.99
C ARG A 80 -11.75 2.51 6.81
N THR A 81 -12.90 2.38 7.48
CA THR A 81 -13.21 1.21 8.29
C THR A 81 -13.72 0.05 7.43
N GLU A 82 -13.80 -1.14 8.02
CA GLU A 82 -14.34 -2.32 7.34
C GLU A 82 -15.77 -2.13 6.84
N ASP A 83 -16.55 -1.25 7.48
CA ASP A 83 -17.91 -0.91 7.04
C ASP A 83 -17.93 -0.35 5.61
N HIS A 84 -16.82 0.19 5.14
CA HIS A 84 -16.69 0.79 3.82
C HIS A 84 -15.88 -0.06 2.84
N ARG A 85 -15.60 -1.31 3.18
CA ARG A 85 -14.84 -2.20 2.29
C ARG A 85 -15.54 -2.41 0.95
N ALA A 86 -16.83 -2.75 0.98
CA ALA A 86 -17.58 -3.06 -0.24
C ALA A 86 -17.61 -1.86 -1.19
N VAL A 87 -17.96 -0.67 -0.71
CA VAL A 87 -18.01 0.55 -1.55
C VAL A 87 -16.63 0.89 -2.10
N THR A 88 -15.58 0.67 -1.32
CA THR A 88 -14.20 0.95 -1.74
C THR A 88 -13.75 -0.03 -2.82
N GLN A 89 -14.01 -1.32 -2.65
CA GLN A 89 -13.69 -2.34 -3.67
C GLN A 89 -14.44 -2.09 -4.97
N ASP A 90 -15.72 -1.78 -4.88
CA ASP A 90 -16.55 -1.49 -6.06
C ASP A 90 -16.03 -0.27 -6.80
N TRP A 91 -15.63 0.78 -6.07
CA TRP A 91 -15.06 2.00 -6.65
C TRP A 91 -13.73 1.73 -7.37
N LEU A 92 -12.83 0.98 -6.74
CA LEU A 92 -11.55 0.62 -7.33
C LEU A 92 -11.74 -0.18 -8.63
N THR A 93 -12.65 -1.15 -8.61
CA THR A 93 -12.97 -1.98 -9.76
C THR A 93 -13.62 -1.13 -10.87
N LYS A 94 -14.60 -0.31 -10.54
CA LYS A 94 -15.31 0.56 -11.48
C LYS A 94 -14.36 1.47 -12.24
N HIS A 95 -13.36 2.04 -11.56
CA HIS A 95 -12.43 2.97 -12.16
C HIS A 95 -11.19 2.29 -12.77
N GLY A 96 -11.12 0.97 -12.72
CA GLY A 96 -10.08 0.22 -13.40
C GLY A 96 -8.73 0.16 -12.68
N PHE A 97 -8.71 0.38 -11.38
CA PHE A 97 -7.49 0.18 -10.58
C PHE A 97 -7.14 -1.30 -10.51
N LYS A 98 -5.89 -1.62 -10.82
CA LYS A 98 -5.33 -2.95 -10.68
C LYS A 98 -4.58 -3.02 -9.36
N TYR A 99 -4.93 -3.99 -8.53
CA TYR A 99 -4.31 -4.11 -7.21
C TYR A 99 -4.39 -5.54 -6.69
N HIS A 100 -3.61 -5.85 -5.66
CA HIS A 100 -3.54 -7.19 -5.08
C HIS A 100 -4.28 -7.28 -3.74
N SER A 101 -4.22 -6.23 -2.93
CA SER A 101 -4.86 -6.24 -1.63
C SER A 101 -5.37 -4.86 -1.21
N LEU A 102 -6.30 -4.87 -0.28
CA LEU A 102 -6.90 -3.67 0.30
C LEU A 102 -6.91 -3.82 1.82
N LEU A 103 -6.14 -2.97 2.50
CA LEU A 103 -6.05 -2.92 3.95
C LEU A 103 -6.86 -1.75 4.47
N MET A 104 -7.86 -2.05 5.29
CA MET A 104 -8.71 -1.06 5.95
C MET A 104 -8.20 -0.77 7.36
N GLY A 105 -8.64 0.32 7.95
CA GLY A 105 -8.36 0.62 9.35
C GLY A 105 -6.96 1.14 9.65
N LYS A 106 -6.30 1.76 8.66
CA LYS A 106 -5.02 2.42 8.91
C LYS A 106 -5.17 3.46 10.04
N PRO A 107 -4.26 3.51 11.02
CA PRO A 107 -4.30 4.54 12.05
C PRO A 107 -4.38 5.94 11.46
N ARG A 108 -5.18 6.81 12.06
CA ARG A 108 -5.35 8.20 11.63
C ARG A 108 -4.35 9.11 12.34
N GLY A 109 -4.15 10.29 11.76
CA GLY A 109 -3.38 11.36 12.38
C GLY A 109 -2.08 11.70 11.66
N GLY A 110 -1.66 10.89 10.73
CA GLY A 110 -0.37 11.12 10.06
C GLY A 110 0.82 10.87 10.99
N ASN A 111 1.96 11.47 10.64
CA ASN A 111 3.21 11.34 11.41
C ASN A 111 3.58 9.87 11.66
N TYR A 112 3.46 9.05 10.62
CA TYR A 112 3.73 7.63 10.71
C TYR A 112 5.22 7.35 10.85
N HIS A 113 5.57 6.48 11.79
CA HIS A 113 6.91 5.98 11.98
C HIS A 113 6.85 4.46 11.82
N TRP A 114 7.30 3.95 10.70
CA TRP A 114 7.30 2.52 10.42
C TRP A 114 8.52 1.88 11.06
N ILE A 115 8.31 0.85 11.88
CA ILE A 115 9.39 0.09 12.53
C ILE A 115 9.27 -1.36 12.08
N ASP A 116 10.30 -1.86 11.41
CA ASP A 116 10.30 -3.18 10.80
C ASP A 116 11.73 -3.71 10.73
N ASN A 117 11.87 -5.01 10.64
CA ASN A 117 13.17 -5.63 10.39
C ASN A 117 13.53 -5.72 8.91
N HIS A 118 12.61 -5.37 8.02
CA HIS A 118 12.85 -5.22 6.59
C HIS A 118 13.16 -3.77 6.22
N LEU A 119 13.74 -3.59 5.04
CA LEU A 119 13.96 -2.25 4.49
C LEU A 119 12.62 -1.55 4.26
N VAL A 120 12.50 -0.34 4.77
CA VAL A 120 11.32 0.50 4.59
C VAL A 120 11.73 1.80 3.89
N LYS A 121 10.96 2.17 2.88
CA LYS A 121 11.03 3.48 2.23
C LYS A 121 9.67 4.14 2.31
N ALA A 122 9.62 5.46 2.30
CA ALA A 122 8.36 6.19 2.30
C ALA A 122 8.45 7.40 1.37
N THR A 123 7.37 7.67 0.66
CA THR A 123 7.23 8.85 -0.19
C THR A 123 5.98 9.60 0.22
N ARG A 124 6.14 10.89 0.53
CA ARG A 124 4.98 11.73 0.83
C ARG A 124 4.39 12.28 -0.44
N TYR A 125 3.11 11.97 -0.70
CA TYR A 125 2.36 12.53 -1.81
C TYR A 125 2.09 14.02 -1.60
N LYS A 126 2.34 14.82 -2.64
CA LYS A 126 2.12 16.28 -2.63
C LYS A 126 1.41 16.76 -3.90
N GLY A 127 0.38 16.03 -4.33
CA GLY A 127 -0.50 16.47 -5.40
C GLY A 127 -0.24 15.90 -6.78
N LYS A 128 0.87 15.17 -6.99
CA LYS A 128 1.15 14.51 -8.28
C LYS A 128 1.84 13.18 -8.11
N PHE A 129 1.32 12.16 -8.75
CA PHE A 129 1.96 10.84 -8.78
C PHE A 129 3.12 10.78 -9.76
N THR A 130 3.04 11.50 -10.86
CA THR A 130 4.08 11.51 -11.90
C THR A 130 5.40 12.11 -11.42
N ASP A 131 5.36 12.94 -10.39
CA ASP A 131 6.53 13.58 -9.81
C ASP A 131 7.04 12.87 -8.55
N LEU A 132 6.59 11.65 -8.30
CA LEU A 132 7.09 10.86 -7.18
C LEU A 132 8.55 10.50 -7.39
N VAL A 133 9.39 11.03 -6.53
CA VAL A 133 10.79 10.67 -6.44
C VAL A 133 11.05 10.07 -5.08
N ASP A 134 11.95 9.09 -5.01
CA ASP A 134 12.41 8.54 -3.74
C ASP A 134 13.14 9.67 -2.98
N LYS A 135 12.47 10.28 -2.02
CA LYS A 135 13.11 11.23 -1.11
C LYS A 135 13.77 10.46 0.01
N LYS A 136 14.98 10.88 0.37
CA LYS A 136 15.65 10.31 1.53
C LYS A 136 14.81 10.61 2.76
N VAL A 137 14.29 9.58 3.38
CA VAL A 137 13.65 9.64 4.69
C VAL A 137 14.74 9.32 5.71
N THR A 138 14.82 10.07 6.81
CA THR A 138 15.72 9.72 7.90
C THR A 138 15.26 8.40 8.49
N ILE A 139 16.08 7.37 8.32
CA ILE A 139 15.82 6.05 8.87
C ILE A 139 16.60 5.93 10.16
N GLN A 140 15.88 5.70 11.25
CA GLN A 140 16.50 5.37 12.52
C GLN A 140 16.76 3.87 12.57
N VAL A 141 17.99 3.47 12.85
CA VAL A 141 18.39 2.06 12.91
C VAL A 141 18.61 1.64 14.36
N PHE A 142 18.00 0.53 14.74
CA PHE A 142 18.16 -0.10 16.04
C PHE A 142 18.97 -1.38 15.83
N ASP A 143 20.29 -1.29 15.79
CA ASP A 143 21.14 -2.43 15.45
C ASP A 143 21.92 -3.00 16.62
N ASP A 144 22.08 -2.25 17.70
CA ASP A 144 22.95 -2.61 18.84
C ASP A 144 22.17 -2.89 20.12
N GLY A 145 20.89 -3.19 20.02
CA GLY A 145 20.08 -3.54 21.18
C GLY A 145 20.40 -4.93 21.73
N PRO A 146 19.97 -5.24 22.96
CA PRO A 146 20.22 -6.53 23.58
C PRO A 146 19.60 -7.71 22.82
N ASN A 147 18.69 -7.46 21.90
CA ASN A 147 18.03 -8.47 21.07
C ASN A 147 18.60 -8.55 19.67
N SER A 148 19.67 -7.83 19.37
CA SER A 148 20.28 -7.76 18.02
C SER A 148 21.25 -8.92 17.74
N LYS A 149 20.94 -10.09 18.20
CA LYS A 149 21.83 -11.26 18.06
C LYS A 149 21.34 -12.21 16.99
#